data_ba8fd7186586c41b5f5a8ed955d42d1f
#
_entry.id   ba8fd7186586c41b5f5a8ed955d42d1f
#
_cell.length_a   1.000
_cell.length_b   1.000
_cell.length_c   1.000
_cell.angle_alpha   90.00
_cell.angle_beta   90.00
_cell.angle_gamma   90.00
#
_symmetry.space_group_name_H-M   'P 1'
#
loop_
_entity.id
_entity.type
_entity.pdbx_description
1 polymer ?
#
loop_
_entity_poly.entity_id
_entity_poly.type
_entity_poly.pdbx_seq_one_letter_code
_entity_poly.pdbx_strand_id
1 'polypeptide(L)'
;MAITKTNFIDYTRCRRYSALENIRKDKLDSKMTIEEYMKENEKEEYRELLESMFESTDDKDADLTKKEDKELSAMMKYYKEVELESAFKSKRLFNGKFVYSENTYNQESFDFVHNGIRYLCYVDIYNENDDEINIIEVKSTTSRNYIEGLKYGENSKEKNDMFILEDGIYKLKKPVNGSDKLIKKFNEKYKKLFDRYSDIGRYVFDLAVQRYIIENDLKSHKINKRVNYYLSVLNHNYVYDGYMVGEKRVYRTINGEDIVSFFDMNEITKEYMPIIESLVDTLENNIYNPDSSPCNVGVHCSYKEKCECKYKNICYKDLPEYNSSFNYIGFTDRIGLGPDKYNKYDLINNGYYKLDDIPIEWLQNKPNMLIERECYDNDKIYLDKEKIIAMFDTLEYPIYHLDFESFPCPMPRFKGERPYTQSCFEFSLHIEHEPGICDKDKDNYVFLADTLNDERLEMVKEIVKRIDPSKGTMFAQNVTFERSRLKELAYIFPEYKDQLFKIAERSTDLLYFIKNNQSIYEELGFDEERSKLVNFYHKNLSGSYSIKKTLPVLSDLTYKNLEVKNGTEALVTYSLYDDMTPDELERAKKNLRVYCKQDTWAMVVILDALRNLVKNDK
;
A
#
# COMPACT_ATOMS: atom_id res chain seq x y z
N MET A 1 -0.80 11.33 33.86
CA MET A 1 -0.48 10.69 32.59
C MET A 1 -1.36 11.32 31.50
N ALA A 2 -0.83 11.62 30.32
CA ALA A 2 -1.62 12.12 29.19
C ALA A 2 -1.68 11.05 28.10
N ILE A 3 -2.85 10.84 27.54
CA ILE A 3 -3.14 9.90 26.44
C ILE A 3 -3.61 10.74 25.24
N THR A 4 -2.79 10.78 24.20
CA THR A 4 -3.18 11.39 22.93
C THR A 4 -4.11 10.48 22.16
N LYS A 5 -4.78 11.00 21.10
CA LYS A 5 -5.57 10.22 20.15
C LYS A 5 -4.80 9.00 19.65
N THR A 6 -3.58 9.19 19.15
CA THR A 6 -2.71 8.11 18.65
C THR A 6 -2.39 7.08 19.75
N ASN A 7 -2.00 7.53 20.94
CA ASN A 7 -1.75 6.62 22.05
C ASN A 7 -3.01 5.84 22.47
N PHE A 8 -4.20 6.44 22.37
CA PHE A 8 -5.46 5.74 22.63
C PHE A 8 -5.67 4.59 21.64
N ILE A 9 -5.48 4.87 20.36
CA ILE A 9 -5.61 3.88 19.28
C ILE A 9 -4.66 2.70 19.51
N ASP A 10 -3.42 2.98 19.83
CA ASP A 10 -2.39 1.97 20.08
C ASP A 10 -2.62 1.17 21.37
N TYR A 11 -2.87 1.84 22.47
CA TYR A 11 -3.01 1.17 23.79
C TYR A 11 -4.27 0.30 23.87
N THR A 12 -5.28 0.59 23.05
CA THR A 12 -6.49 -0.22 22.94
C THR A 12 -6.36 -1.43 22.02
N ARG A 13 -5.19 -1.66 21.39
CA ARG A 13 -4.94 -2.84 20.53
C ARG A 13 -5.01 -4.15 21.31
N CYS A 14 -4.28 -4.23 22.43
CA CYS A 14 -4.31 -5.38 23.32
C CYS A 14 -3.84 -4.99 24.73
N ARG A 15 -4.15 -5.83 25.72
CA ARG A 15 -3.76 -5.62 27.12
C ARG A 15 -2.24 -5.47 27.33
N ARG A 16 -1.43 -6.13 26.47
CA ARG A 16 0.03 -6.15 26.59
C ARG A 16 0.70 -4.88 26.08
N TYR A 17 0.05 -4.13 25.19
CA TYR A 17 0.69 -3.01 24.48
C TYR A 17 1.17 -1.91 25.44
N SER A 18 0.31 -1.42 26.32
CA SER A 18 0.67 -0.36 27.28
C SER A 18 1.78 -0.80 28.24
N ALA A 19 1.79 -2.07 28.65
CA ALA A 19 2.84 -2.62 29.52
C ALA A 19 4.20 -2.67 28.81
N LEU A 20 4.23 -3.10 27.53
CA LEU A 20 5.45 -3.09 26.72
C LEU A 20 5.94 -1.68 26.46
N GLU A 21 5.02 -0.72 26.25
CA GLU A 21 5.37 0.69 26.08
C GLU A 21 5.99 1.29 27.33
N ASN A 22 5.46 0.96 28.52
CA ASN A 22 6.07 1.38 29.78
C ASN A 22 7.48 0.82 29.94
N ILE A 23 7.69 -0.48 29.67
CA ILE A 23 9.01 -1.10 29.71
C ILE A 23 9.97 -0.43 28.72
N ARG A 24 9.49 -0.08 27.52
CA ARG A 24 10.30 0.63 26.50
C ARG A 24 10.71 2.01 27.01
N LYS A 25 9.77 2.77 27.55
CA LYS A 25 10.03 4.12 28.10
C LYS A 25 10.99 4.10 29.29
N ASP A 26 10.87 3.13 30.16
CA ASP A 26 11.79 2.96 31.30
C ASP A 26 13.23 2.63 30.86
N LYS A 27 13.39 1.94 29.72
CA LYS A 27 14.70 1.58 29.13
C LYS A 27 15.31 2.68 28.27
N LEU A 28 14.48 3.49 27.63
CA LEU A 28 14.89 4.70 26.93
C LEU A 28 15.00 5.79 28.00
N ASP A 29 16.19 5.96 28.54
CA ASP A 29 16.50 6.94 29.58
C ASP A 29 15.68 8.24 29.42
N SER A 30 15.23 8.82 30.50
CA SER A 30 14.33 9.95 30.73
C SER A 30 14.65 11.29 30.00
N LYS A 31 15.30 11.25 28.87
CA LYS A 31 15.75 12.40 28.07
C LYS A 31 15.03 12.60 26.74
N MET A 32 13.95 11.86 26.47
CA MET A 32 13.16 12.12 25.29
C MET A 32 12.50 13.49 25.40
N THR A 33 12.92 14.44 24.58
CA THR A 33 12.34 15.78 24.52
C THR A 33 10.95 15.69 23.89
N ILE A 34 10.11 16.71 24.11
CA ILE A 34 8.82 16.84 23.43
C ILE A 34 8.99 16.78 21.92
N GLU A 35 10.08 17.32 21.38
CA GLU A 35 10.43 17.30 19.95
C GLU A 35 10.69 15.88 19.41
N GLU A 36 11.37 15.02 20.17
CA GLU A 36 11.59 13.62 19.78
C GLU A 36 10.31 12.80 19.81
N TYR A 37 9.41 13.09 20.77
CA TYR A 37 8.09 12.48 20.83
C TYR A 37 7.21 12.87 19.63
N MET A 38 7.27 14.14 19.21
CA MET A 38 6.54 14.64 18.06
C MET A 38 7.08 14.05 16.75
N LYS A 39 8.39 13.90 16.62
CA LYS A 39 9.00 13.19 15.47
C LYS A 39 8.56 11.73 15.36
N GLU A 40 8.29 11.04 16.45
CA GLU A 40 7.73 9.67 16.39
C GLU A 40 6.28 9.66 15.88
N ASN A 41 5.46 10.65 16.25
CA ASN A 41 4.09 10.77 15.72
C ASN A 41 4.09 11.15 14.23
N GLU A 42 4.97 12.06 13.81
CA GLU A 42 5.16 12.40 12.38
C GLU A 42 5.60 11.19 11.56
N LYS A 43 6.37 10.25 12.12
CA LYS A 43 6.74 8.99 11.45
C LYS A 43 5.55 8.07 11.20
N GLU A 44 4.52 8.13 12.03
CA GLU A 44 3.31 7.31 11.85
C GLU A 44 2.43 7.85 10.72
N GLU A 45 2.25 9.17 10.63
CA GLU A 45 1.54 9.85 9.54
C GLU A 45 2.26 9.62 8.20
N TYR A 46 3.58 9.69 8.19
CA TYR A 46 4.39 9.36 7.02
C TYR A 46 4.25 7.91 6.58
N ARG A 47 4.19 6.95 7.51
CA ARG A 47 3.97 5.54 7.18
C ARG A 47 2.62 5.35 6.51
N GLU A 48 1.55 6.01 6.99
CA GLU A 48 0.23 6.00 6.36
C GLU A 48 0.27 6.55 4.93
N LEU A 49 1.02 7.64 4.71
CA LEU A 49 1.21 8.22 3.38
C LEU A 49 1.92 7.23 2.44
N LEU A 50 3.03 6.63 2.88
CA LEU A 50 3.74 5.63 2.08
C LEU A 50 2.87 4.41 1.80
N GLU A 51 2.13 3.90 2.78
CA GLU A 51 1.19 2.80 2.57
C GLU A 51 0.17 3.15 1.48
N SER A 52 -0.39 4.37 1.50
CA SER A 52 -1.33 4.83 0.47
C SER A 52 -0.68 4.95 -0.91
N MET A 53 0.58 5.34 -0.98
CA MET A 53 1.34 5.39 -2.24
C MET A 53 1.61 3.99 -2.81
N PHE A 54 1.82 3.00 -1.95
CA PHE A 54 2.12 1.62 -2.34
C PHE A 54 0.89 0.71 -2.48
N GLU A 55 -0.31 1.16 -2.11
CA GLU A 55 -1.56 0.41 -2.36
C GLU A 55 -1.73 0.02 -3.83
N SER A 56 -1.13 0.76 -4.73
CA SER A 56 -1.18 0.54 -6.19
C SER A 56 0.07 -0.15 -6.76
N THR A 57 1.07 -0.46 -5.94
CA THR A 57 2.29 -1.16 -6.36
C THR A 57 2.33 -2.56 -5.76
N ASP A 58 2.79 -3.53 -6.56
CA ASP A 58 2.97 -4.92 -6.09
C ASP A 58 4.27 -5.14 -5.30
N ASP A 59 5.02 -4.09 -4.96
CA ASP A 59 6.25 -4.20 -4.18
C ASP A 59 5.94 -4.37 -2.67
N LYS A 60 5.39 -5.55 -2.35
CA LYS A 60 5.05 -5.96 -0.97
C LYS A 60 6.28 -6.23 -0.08
N ASP A 61 7.48 -6.23 -0.67
CA ASP A 61 8.73 -6.54 0.03
C ASP A 61 9.42 -5.29 0.62
N ALA A 62 8.88 -4.08 0.39
CA ALA A 62 9.42 -2.85 0.95
C ALA A 62 9.17 -2.77 2.46
N ASP A 63 10.24 -2.87 3.25
CA ASP A 63 10.17 -2.67 4.70
C ASP A 63 10.16 -1.17 5.02
N LEU A 64 8.96 -0.61 5.08
CA LEU A 64 8.72 0.82 5.32
C LEU A 64 9.15 1.30 6.72
N THR A 65 9.48 0.37 7.63
CA THR A 65 9.81 0.70 9.03
C THR A 65 11.27 1.07 9.27
N LYS A 66 12.16 0.91 8.27
CA LYS A 66 13.62 1.10 8.41
C LYS A 66 14.17 2.39 7.80
N LYS A 67 13.33 3.39 7.51
CA LYS A 67 13.75 4.57 6.75
C LYS A 67 14.35 5.67 7.60
N GLU A 68 15.33 6.37 7.03
CA GLU A 68 16.00 7.52 7.64
C GLU A 68 15.11 8.77 7.69
N ASP A 69 15.36 9.68 8.64
CA ASP A 69 14.57 10.90 8.86
C ASP A 69 14.48 11.84 7.63
N LYS A 70 15.45 11.77 6.70
CA LYS A 70 15.45 12.57 5.46
C LYS A 70 14.34 12.17 4.47
N GLU A 71 14.06 10.87 4.37
CA GLU A 71 13.01 10.32 3.50
C GLU A 71 11.63 10.74 4.01
N LEU A 72 11.45 10.71 5.34
CA LEU A 72 10.26 11.18 6.02
C LEU A 72 9.98 12.65 5.68
N SER A 73 10.98 13.50 5.85
CA SER A 73 10.85 14.94 5.59
C SER A 73 10.44 15.25 4.14
N ALA A 74 10.95 14.49 3.16
CA ALA A 74 10.64 14.69 1.76
C ALA A 74 9.17 14.40 1.41
N MET A 75 8.57 13.41 2.07
CA MET A 75 7.19 13.02 1.79
C MET A 75 6.17 13.86 2.56
N MET A 76 6.53 14.41 3.72
CA MET A 76 5.65 15.26 4.52
C MET A 76 5.13 16.50 3.78
N LYS A 77 5.93 17.04 2.83
CA LYS A 77 5.47 18.19 2.01
C LYS A 77 4.20 17.88 1.22
N TYR A 78 4.07 16.65 0.71
CA TYR A 78 2.88 16.24 -0.07
C TYR A 78 1.65 16.02 0.83
N TYR A 79 1.86 15.53 2.05
CA TYR A 79 0.79 15.42 3.04
C TYR A 79 0.23 16.80 3.41
N LYS A 80 1.10 17.76 3.68
CA LYS A 80 0.71 19.16 3.97
C LYS A 80 -0.04 19.83 2.82
N GLU A 81 0.27 19.49 1.56
CA GLU A 81 -0.53 19.96 0.42
C GLU A 81 -1.99 19.45 0.49
N VAL A 82 -2.22 18.20 0.90
CA VAL A 82 -3.57 17.63 1.07
C VAL A 82 -4.35 18.36 2.16
N GLU A 83 -3.70 18.63 3.30
CA GLU A 83 -4.31 19.40 4.39
C GLU A 83 -4.67 20.81 3.93
N LEU A 84 -3.77 21.50 3.21
CA LEU A 84 -3.99 22.84 2.71
C LEU A 84 -5.20 22.91 1.76
N GLU A 85 -5.33 21.98 0.83
CA GLU A 85 -6.49 21.91 -0.08
C GLU A 85 -7.79 21.58 0.67
N SER A 86 -7.71 20.73 1.69
CA SER A 86 -8.83 20.47 2.59
C SER A 86 -9.25 21.72 3.37
N ALA A 87 -8.28 22.53 3.81
CA ALA A 87 -8.52 23.80 4.47
C ALA A 87 -9.19 24.83 3.52
N PHE A 88 -8.76 24.90 2.27
CA PHE A 88 -9.39 25.75 1.25
C PHE A 88 -10.84 25.32 0.98
N LYS A 89 -11.10 24.03 0.86
CA LYS A 89 -12.47 23.51 0.69
C LYS A 89 -13.33 23.81 1.91
N SER A 90 -12.79 23.60 3.12
CA SER A 90 -13.50 23.91 4.37
C SER A 90 -13.95 25.38 4.44
N LYS A 91 -13.07 26.32 4.07
CA LYS A 91 -13.41 27.76 4.00
C LYS A 91 -14.52 28.09 2.99
N ARG A 92 -14.68 27.29 1.95
CA ARG A 92 -15.78 27.47 0.98
C ARG A 92 -17.11 26.91 1.49
N LEU A 93 -17.07 25.86 2.29
CA LEU A 93 -18.26 25.15 2.77
C LEU A 93 -18.81 25.72 4.08
N PHE A 94 -17.93 26.19 4.97
CA PHE A 94 -18.31 26.59 6.33
C PHE A 94 -17.95 28.06 6.60
N ASN A 95 -18.86 28.78 7.26
CA ASN A 95 -18.65 30.15 7.68
C ASN A 95 -18.18 30.20 9.14
N GLY A 96 -17.54 31.30 9.54
CA GLY A 96 -17.17 31.57 10.94
C GLY A 96 -15.66 31.62 11.17
N LYS A 97 -15.26 31.43 12.45
CA LYS A 97 -13.84 31.34 12.86
C LYS A 97 -13.26 30.07 12.25
N PHE A 98 -12.05 30.18 11.73
CA PHE A 98 -11.37 29.08 11.07
C PHE A 98 -9.95 28.95 11.64
N VAL A 99 -9.54 27.74 12.03
CA VAL A 99 -8.19 27.43 12.49
C VAL A 99 -7.65 26.26 11.65
N TYR A 100 -6.53 26.49 11.01
CA TYR A 100 -5.69 25.51 10.36
C TYR A 100 -4.23 25.90 10.56
N SER A 101 -3.37 24.94 10.86
CA SER A 101 -1.93 25.16 10.97
C SER A 101 -1.19 23.89 10.55
N GLU A 102 -0.13 24.08 9.75
CA GLU A 102 0.83 23.02 9.43
C GLU A 102 1.64 22.55 10.64
N ASN A 103 1.64 23.35 11.71
CA ASN A 103 2.28 23.00 12.97
C ASN A 103 1.20 22.56 13.96
N THR A 104 1.24 21.30 14.38
CA THR A 104 0.29 20.67 15.30
C THR A 104 0.10 21.46 16.60
N TYR A 105 1.16 22.11 17.12
CA TYR A 105 1.04 22.94 18.33
C TYR A 105 0.17 24.19 18.18
N ASN A 106 -0.04 24.65 16.96
CA ASN A 106 -0.88 25.78 16.63
C ASN A 106 -2.29 25.36 16.17
N GLN A 107 -2.55 24.06 16.07
CA GLN A 107 -3.88 23.52 15.80
C GLN A 107 -4.80 23.71 17.01
N GLU A 108 -6.10 23.70 16.78
CA GLU A 108 -7.07 23.67 17.88
C GLU A 108 -6.95 22.34 18.63
N SER A 109 -6.97 22.38 19.95
CA SER A 109 -6.80 21.20 20.80
C SER A 109 -7.90 21.08 21.83
N PHE A 110 -8.25 19.84 22.17
CA PHE A 110 -9.26 19.50 23.15
C PHE A 110 -8.72 18.50 24.14
N ASP A 111 -9.03 18.71 25.42
CA ASP A 111 -8.63 17.76 26.44
C ASP A 111 -9.60 17.67 27.62
N PHE A 112 -9.69 16.50 28.21
CA PHE A 112 -10.45 16.30 29.44
C PHE A 112 -9.77 15.26 30.31
N VAL A 113 -10.16 15.23 31.60
CA VAL A 113 -9.63 14.27 32.55
C VAL A 113 -10.73 13.28 32.95
N HIS A 114 -10.43 11.98 32.81
CA HIS A 114 -11.29 10.90 33.30
C HIS A 114 -10.46 9.95 34.16
N ASN A 115 -10.93 9.64 35.36
CA ASN A 115 -10.24 8.77 36.35
C ASN A 115 -8.74 9.06 36.53
N GLY A 116 -8.36 10.37 36.54
CA GLY A 116 -6.97 10.80 36.71
C GLY A 116 -6.08 10.72 35.46
N ILE A 117 -6.63 10.29 34.33
CA ILE A 117 -5.95 10.26 33.03
C ILE A 117 -6.46 11.42 32.18
N ARG A 118 -5.53 12.20 31.61
CA ARG A 118 -5.82 13.29 30.68
C ARG A 118 -5.86 12.74 29.27
N TYR A 119 -6.97 12.88 28.55
CA TYR A 119 -7.14 12.57 27.15
C TYR A 119 -7.00 13.84 26.33
N LEU A 120 -6.26 13.80 25.23
CA LEU A 120 -5.90 14.98 24.42
C LEU A 120 -5.97 14.64 22.93
N CYS A 121 -6.54 15.55 22.13
CA CYS A 121 -6.40 15.52 20.68
C CYS A 121 -6.15 16.91 20.10
N TYR A 122 -5.49 16.94 18.96
CA TYR A 122 -5.39 18.08 18.06
C TYR A 122 -6.26 17.78 16.84
N VAL A 123 -6.81 18.82 16.20
CA VAL A 123 -7.66 18.66 15.02
C VAL A 123 -7.03 19.36 13.84
N ASP A 124 -7.03 18.69 12.68
CA ASP A 124 -6.36 19.21 11.48
C ASP A 124 -7.00 20.53 11.03
N ILE A 125 -8.34 20.58 11.01
CA ILE A 125 -9.09 21.77 10.61
C ILE A 125 -10.26 21.96 11.56
N TYR A 126 -10.31 23.14 12.15
CA TYR A 126 -11.38 23.59 13.04
C TYR A 126 -12.13 24.77 12.41
N ASN A 127 -13.46 24.72 12.43
CA ASN A 127 -14.32 25.83 12.06
C ASN A 127 -15.43 25.99 13.11
N GLU A 128 -15.74 27.22 13.48
CA GLU A 128 -16.75 27.53 14.47
C GLU A 128 -17.56 28.78 14.07
N ASN A 129 -18.87 28.69 14.22
CA ASN A 129 -19.79 29.82 14.17
C ASN A 129 -20.62 29.88 15.47
N ASP A 130 -21.65 30.71 15.49
CA ASP A 130 -22.46 30.91 16.71
C ASP A 130 -23.19 29.62 17.14
N ASP A 131 -23.60 28.75 16.20
CA ASP A 131 -24.47 27.60 16.43
C ASP A 131 -23.72 26.27 16.44
N GLU A 132 -22.61 26.17 15.71
CA GLU A 132 -21.95 24.88 15.46
C GLU A 132 -20.43 24.96 15.40
N ILE A 133 -19.82 23.81 15.67
CA ILE A 133 -18.40 23.53 15.48
C ILE A 133 -18.29 22.44 14.39
N ASN A 134 -17.43 22.65 13.41
CA ASN A 134 -17.13 21.68 12.37
C ASN A 134 -15.67 21.21 12.53
N ILE A 135 -15.49 19.91 12.71
CA ILE A 135 -14.20 19.23 12.85
C ILE A 135 -13.93 18.43 11.59
N ILE A 136 -12.81 18.69 10.96
CA ILE A 136 -12.41 17.99 9.72
C ILE A 136 -11.07 17.29 9.97
N GLU A 137 -11.10 15.98 9.96
CA GLU A 137 -9.92 15.12 9.96
C GLU A 137 -9.47 14.88 8.52
N VAL A 138 -8.21 15.11 8.24
CA VAL A 138 -7.63 14.96 6.89
C VAL A 138 -6.82 13.69 6.81
N LYS A 139 -7.04 12.91 5.74
CA LYS A 139 -6.26 11.71 5.45
C LYS A 139 -5.82 11.71 4.00
N SER A 140 -4.58 11.32 3.75
CA SER A 140 -4.01 11.28 2.41
C SER A 140 -4.50 10.11 1.54
N THR A 141 -5.36 9.23 2.07
CA THR A 141 -6.02 8.17 1.28
C THR A 141 -7.02 8.74 0.26
N THR A 142 -7.53 7.91 -0.65
CA THR A 142 -8.49 8.34 -1.66
C THR A 142 -9.93 7.99 -1.31
N SER A 143 -10.87 8.74 -1.89
CA SER A 143 -12.32 8.49 -1.78
C SER A 143 -12.78 7.18 -2.43
N ARG A 144 -11.92 6.49 -3.21
CA ARG A 144 -12.27 5.25 -3.91
C ARG A 144 -12.82 4.18 -2.97
N ASN A 145 -12.17 3.97 -1.83
CA ASN A 145 -12.60 2.97 -0.86
C ASN A 145 -14.00 3.26 -0.29
N TYR A 146 -14.35 4.52 -0.09
CA TYR A 146 -15.66 4.95 0.42
C TYR A 146 -16.74 4.93 -0.67
N ILE A 147 -16.40 5.34 -1.90
CA ILE A 147 -17.36 5.43 -3.01
C ILE A 147 -17.50 4.07 -3.70
N GLU A 148 -16.39 3.47 -4.18
CA GLU A 148 -16.43 2.20 -4.92
C GLU A 148 -16.42 0.97 -4.01
N GLY A 149 -15.62 0.99 -2.94
CA GLY A 149 -15.45 -0.12 -2.00
C GLY A 149 -16.70 -0.45 -1.18
N LEU A 150 -17.57 0.55 -0.95
CA LEU A 150 -18.80 0.42 -0.17
C LEU A 150 -20.06 0.30 -1.03
N LYS A 151 -19.96 0.24 -2.36
CA LYS A 151 -21.12 -0.04 -3.22
C LYS A 151 -21.76 -1.37 -2.86
N TYR A 152 -23.08 -1.39 -2.82
CA TYR A 152 -23.87 -2.57 -2.47
C TYR A 152 -25.03 -2.78 -3.46
N GLY A 153 -25.49 -4.01 -3.61
CA GLY A 153 -26.57 -4.35 -4.54
C GLY A 153 -26.95 -5.81 -4.44
N GLU A 154 -28.11 -6.15 -4.95
CA GLU A 154 -28.62 -7.54 -4.96
C GLU A 154 -27.88 -8.44 -5.95
N ASN A 155 -27.33 -7.84 -6.99
CA ASN A 155 -26.55 -8.51 -8.03
C ASN A 155 -25.30 -7.68 -8.42
N SER A 156 -24.46 -8.22 -9.30
CA SER A 156 -23.22 -7.57 -9.73
C SER A 156 -23.44 -6.38 -10.69
N LYS A 157 -24.61 -6.28 -11.32
CA LYS A 157 -24.89 -5.29 -12.37
C LYS A 157 -25.50 -4.01 -11.82
N GLU A 158 -26.29 -4.11 -10.75
CA GLU A 158 -26.98 -2.97 -10.11
C GLU A 158 -26.38 -2.72 -8.74
N LYS A 159 -25.59 -1.68 -8.62
CA LYS A 159 -24.96 -1.28 -7.37
C LYS A 159 -25.44 0.11 -6.95
N ASN A 160 -25.78 0.24 -5.69
CA ASN A 160 -26.13 1.50 -5.05
C ASN A 160 -24.92 2.10 -4.35
N ASP A 161 -24.82 3.41 -4.38
CA ASP A 161 -23.82 4.14 -3.61
C ASP A 161 -24.26 4.26 -2.15
N MET A 162 -23.32 4.01 -1.23
CA MET A 162 -23.56 4.20 0.21
C MET A 162 -23.47 5.67 0.61
N PHE A 163 -22.62 6.44 -0.06
CA PHE A 163 -22.47 7.87 0.12
C PHE A 163 -22.88 8.61 -1.14
N ILE A 164 -23.68 9.69 -0.99
CA ILE A 164 -24.16 10.51 -2.09
C ILE A 164 -23.70 11.95 -1.87
N LEU A 165 -23.18 12.57 -2.92
CA LEU A 165 -22.73 13.95 -2.90
C LEU A 165 -23.93 14.92 -2.85
N GLU A 166 -24.01 15.71 -1.78
CA GLU A 166 -25.01 16.76 -1.57
C GLU A 166 -24.30 18.02 -1.03
N ASP A 167 -24.48 19.14 -1.68
CA ASP A 167 -23.89 20.44 -1.30
C ASP A 167 -22.36 20.40 -1.06
N GLY A 168 -21.63 19.60 -1.86
CA GLY A 168 -20.17 19.46 -1.78
C GLY A 168 -19.65 18.47 -0.73
N ILE A 169 -20.55 17.79 -0.01
CA ILE A 169 -20.24 16.81 1.04
C ILE A 169 -20.92 15.47 0.72
N TYR A 170 -20.20 14.37 0.85
CA TYR A 170 -20.74 13.02 0.73
C TYR A 170 -21.48 12.65 2.02
N LYS A 171 -22.80 12.39 1.91
CA LYS A 171 -23.67 12.00 3.03
C LYS A 171 -24.06 10.53 2.94
N LEU A 172 -24.11 9.86 4.09
CA LEU A 172 -24.56 8.48 4.19
C LEU A 172 -26.03 8.34 3.76
N LYS A 173 -26.30 7.42 2.85
CA LYS A 173 -27.66 7.07 2.42
C LYS A 173 -27.99 5.63 2.76
N LYS A 174 -28.86 5.46 3.74
CA LYS A 174 -29.41 4.14 4.09
C LYS A 174 -30.51 3.74 3.11
N PRO A 175 -30.65 2.45 2.76
CA PRO A 175 -31.74 2.00 1.89
C PRO A 175 -33.11 2.18 2.58
N VAL A 176 -34.02 2.88 1.92
CA VAL A 176 -35.41 3.05 2.35
C VAL A 176 -36.27 2.08 1.53
N ASN A 177 -37.05 1.22 2.18
CA ASN A 177 -37.94 0.25 1.51
C ASN A 177 -37.20 -0.77 0.60
N GLY A 178 -35.98 -1.15 0.92
CA GLY A 178 -35.23 -2.19 0.22
C GLY A 178 -35.69 -3.60 0.57
N SER A 179 -35.42 -4.58 -0.31
CA SER A 179 -35.60 -5.99 0.02
C SER A 179 -34.68 -6.41 1.18
N ASP A 180 -35.04 -7.49 1.90
CA ASP A 180 -34.18 -8.03 2.97
C ASP A 180 -32.76 -8.34 2.48
N LYS A 181 -32.65 -8.79 1.22
CA LYS A 181 -31.36 -9.08 0.57
C LYS A 181 -30.54 -7.80 0.38
N LEU A 182 -31.16 -6.73 -0.09
CA LEU A 182 -30.49 -5.44 -0.27
C LEU A 182 -30.03 -4.85 1.07
N ILE A 183 -30.91 -4.88 2.08
CA ILE A 183 -30.60 -4.44 3.45
C ILE A 183 -29.43 -5.24 4.03
N LYS A 184 -29.44 -6.57 3.84
CA LYS A 184 -28.32 -7.43 4.27
C LYS A 184 -27.01 -7.02 3.59
N LYS A 185 -27.02 -6.77 2.28
CA LYS A 185 -25.83 -6.34 1.52
C LYS A 185 -25.34 -4.97 1.95
N PHE A 186 -26.22 -4.03 2.23
CA PHE A 186 -25.88 -2.75 2.83
C PHE A 186 -25.17 -2.95 4.17
N ASN A 187 -25.77 -3.73 5.07
CA ASN A 187 -25.21 -3.96 6.40
C ASN A 187 -23.85 -4.67 6.37
N GLU A 188 -23.62 -5.60 5.42
CA GLU A 188 -22.31 -6.24 5.20
C GLU A 188 -21.23 -5.21 4.83
N LYS A 189 -21.59 -4.22 4.01
CA LYS A 189 -20.68 -3.14 3.62
C LYS A 189 -20.53 -2.07 4.72
N TYR A 190 -21.64 -1.71 5.37
CA TYR A 190 -21.67 -0.72 6.45
C TYR A 190 -20.78 -1.13 7.64
N LYS A 191 -20.77 -2.43 7.98
CA LYS A 191 -19.90 -2.97 9.03
C LYS A 191 -18.41 -2.75 8.80
N LYS A 192 -17.97 -2.55 7.56
CA LYS A 192 -16.56 -2.24 7.26
C LYS A 192 -16.12 -0.90 7.84
N LEU A 193 -17.06 0.05 8.01
CA LEU A 193 -16.78 1.33 8.63
C LEU A 193 -16.43 1.19 10.13
N PHE A 194 -16.82 0.07 10.76
CA PHE A 194 -16.57 -0.22 12.16
C PHE A 194 -15.40 -1.21 12.39
N ASP A 195 -14.73 -1.61 11.33
CA ASP A 195 -13.53 -2.44 11.43
C ASP A 195 -12.28 -1.54 11.48
N ARG A 196 -11.81 -1.25 12.69
CA ARG A 196 -10.65 -0.38 12.95
C ARG A 196 -9.31 -0.87 12.36
N TYR A 197 -9.26 -2.08 11.82
CA TYR A 197 -8.08 -2.65 11.18
C TYR A 197 -8.21 -2.73 9.65
N SER A 198 -9.35 -2.28 9.10
CA SER A 198 -9.55 -2.17 7.65
C SER A 198 -9.10 -0.80 7.11
N ASP A 199 -8.85 -0.74 5.80
CA ASP A 199 -8.46 0.50 5.10
C ASP A 199 -9.49 1.64 5.22
N ILE A 200 -10.74 1.30 5.45
CA ILE A 200 -11.86 2.25 5.57
C ILE A 200 -12.10 2.59 7.04
N GLY A 201 -12.26 1.57 7.88
CA GLY A 201 -12.71 1.73 9.25
C GLY A 201 -11.66 2.34 10.17
N ARG A 202 -10.37 2.20 9.87
CA ARG A 202 -9.28 2.80 10.69
C ARG A 202 -9.42 4.33 10.81
N TYR A 203 -9.71 5.00 9.71
CA TYR A 203 -9.87 6.47 9.71
C TYR A 203 -11.17 6.94 10.37
N VAL A 204 -12.23 6.13 10.24
CA VAL A 204 -13.49 6.38 10.95
C VAL A 204 -13.32 6.20 12.46
N PHE A 205 -12.56 5.18 12.87
CA PHE A 205 -12.22 4.95 14.28
C PHE A 205 -11.38 6.10 14.86
N ASP A 206 -10.40 6.59 14.10
CA ASP A 206 -9.56 7.74 14.46
C ASP A 206 -10.44 8.98 14.75
N LEU A 207 -11.35 9.32 13.84
CA LEU A 207 -12.29 10.42 14.01
C LEU A 207 -13.29 10.17 15.17
N ALA A 208 -13.69 8.93 15.44
CA ALA A 208 -14.56 8.59 16.56
C ALA A 208 -13.87 8.78 17.92
N VAL A 209 -12.57 8.47 18.02
CA VAL A 209 -11.76 8.77 19.22
C VAL A 209 -11.65 10.28 19.42
N GLN A 210 -11.40 11.04 18.37
CA GLN A 210 -11.43 12.51 18.44
C GLN A 210 -12.77 13.02 18.97
N ARG A 211 -13.87 12.54 18.40
CA ARG A 211 -15.22 12.90 18.84
C ARG A 211 -15.41 12.67 20.34
N TYR A 212 -14.99 11.53 20.84
CA TYR A 212 -15.09 11.21 22.26
C TYR A 212 -14.36 12.25 23.13
N ILE A 213 -13.14 12.63 22.75
CA ILE A 213 -12.34 13.61 23.49
C ILE A 213 -13.01 14.99 23.42
N ILE A 214 -13.37 15.45 22.22
CA ILE A 214 -13.97 16.77 21.99
C ILE A 214 -15.29 16.93 22.74
N GLU A 215 -16.21 15.96 22.65
CA GLU A 215 -17.52 16.06 23.31
C GLU A 215 -17.39 16.08 24.85
N ASN A 216 -16.43 15.34 25.42
CA ASN A 216 -16.17 15.38 26.87
C ASN A 216 -15.50 16.69 27.31
N ASP A 217 -14.57 17.24 26.51
CA ASP A 217 -13.98 18.56 26.76
C ASP A 217 -15.06 19.66 26.76
N LEU A 218 -15.85 19.76 25.69
CA LEU A 218 -16.93 20.74 25.57
C LEU A 218 -17.95 20.63 26.71
N LYS A 219 -18.29 19.40 27.11
CA LYS A 219 -19.17 19.15 28.24
C LYS A 219 -18.55 19.64 29.56
N SER A 220 -17.25 19.44 29.76
CA SER A 220 -16.55 19.89 30.95
C SER A 220 -16.55 21.43 31.07
N HIS A 221 -16.43 22.11 29.92
CA HIS A 221 -16.45 23.56 29.80
C HIS A 221 -17.87 24.17 29.69
N LYS A 222 -18.92 23.31 29.70
CA LYS A 222 -20.34 23.72 29.56
C LYS A 222 -20.63 24.45 28.22
N ILE A 223 -19.90 24.09 27.16
CA ILE A 223 -20.14 24.62 25.83
C ILE A 223 -21.23 23.76 25.18
N ASN A 224 -22.34 24.40 24.79
CA ASN A 224 -23.50 23.73 24.22
C ASN A 224 -23.68 24.16 22.74
N LYS A 225 -22.78 23.67 21.87
CA LYS A 225 -22.85 23.85 20.43
C LYS A 225 -23.01 22.49 19.75
N ARG A 226 -23.65 22.48 18.58
CA ARG A 226 -23.68 21.29 17.73
C ARG A 226 -22.27 21.05 17.17
N VAL A 227 -21.76 19.83 17.26
CA VAL A 227 -20.45 19.46 16.70
C VAL A 227 -20.67 18.52 15.54
N ASN A 228 -20.09 18.86 14.38
CA ASN A 228 -20.13 18.05 13.17
C ASN A 228 -18.73 17.50 12.88
N TYR A 229 -18.67 16.25 12.42
CA TYR A 229 -17.44 15.50 12.18
C TYR A 229 -17.36 15.08 10.71
N TYR A 230 -16.30 15.50 10.03
CA TYR A 230 -16.06 15.22 8.63
C TYR A 230 -14.71 14.55 8.42
N LEU A 231 -14.66 13.60 7.49
CA LEU A 231 -13.41 13.02 7.00
C LEU A 231 -13.12 13.63 5.62
N SER A 232 -11.96 14.25 5.46
CA SER A 232 -11.45 14.74 4.18
C SER A 232 -10.43 13.76 3.63
N VAL A 233 -10.62 13.34 2.37
CA VAL A 233 -9.72 12.44 1.64
C VAL A 233 -9.56 12.94 0.20
N LEU A 234 -8.50 12.51 -0.49
CA LEU A 234 -8.27 12.84 -1.89
C LEU A 234 -9.38 12.30 -2.79
N ASN A 235 -9.82 13.07 -3.76
CA ASN A 235 -10.85 12.68 -4.71
C ASN A 235 -10.27 11.85 -5.85
N HIS A 236 -10.55 10.55 -5.85
CA HIS A 236 -10.04 9.61 -6.86
C HIS A 236 -10.52 9.89 -8.30
N ASN A 237 -11.59 10.69 -8.47
CA ASN A 237 -12.12 11.09 -9.78
C ASN A 237 -11.54 12.41 -10.30
N TYR A 238 -10.89 13.19 -9.44
CA TYR A 238 -10.30 14.46 -9.83
C TYR A 238 -9.21 14.26 -10.87
N VAL A 239 -9.27 15.03 -11.95
CA VAL A 239 -8.26 15.06 -13.02
C VAL A 239 -7.67 16.46 -13.08
N TYR A 240 -6.39 16.59 -12.79
CA TYR A 240 -5.70 17.87 -12.78
C TYR A 240 -5.60 18.46 -14.21
N ASP A 241 -6.00 19.72 -14.37
CA ASP A 241 -6.04 20.40 -15.67
C ASP A 241 -4.70 21.05 -16.08
N GLY A 242 -3.70 20.99 -15.18
CA GLY A 242 -2.37 21.58 -15.41
C GLY A 242 -2.29 23.08 -15.12
N TYR A 243 -3.30 23.67 -14.42
CA TYR A 243 -3.30 25.10 -14.14
C TYR A 243 -2.26 25.49 -13.10
N MET A 244 -1.41 26.46 -13.45
CA MET A 244 -0.32 26.98 -12.62
C MET A 244 -0.47 28.49 -12.40
N VAL A 245 -0.03 28.95 -11.22
CA VAL A 245 0.16 30.39 -10.95
C VAL A 245 1.63 30.58 -10.54
N GLY A 246 2.44 31.13 -11.45
CA GLY A 246 3.88 31.06 -11.33
C GLY A 246 4.33 29.59 -11.37
N GLU A 247 5.12 29.17 -10.38
CA GLU A 247 5.59 27.79 -10.23
C GLU A 247 4.66 26.92 -9.35
N LYS A 248 3.58 27.50 -8.80
CA LYS A 248 2.66 26.79 -7.92
C LYS A 248 1.52 26.14 -8.68
N ARG A 249 1.26 24.86 -8.44
CA ARG A 249 0.06 24.15 -8.89
C ARG A 249 -1.16 24.70 -8.17
N VAL A 250 -2.27 24.85 -8.90
CA VAL A 250 -3.55 25.29 -8.34
C VAL A 250 -4.63 24.28 -8.74
N TYR A 251 -5.24 23.66 -7.75
CA TYR A 251 -6.25 22.62 -7.93
C TYR A 251 -7.65 23.24 -7.94
N ARG A 252 -8.08 23.68 -9.14
CA ARG A 252 -9.41 24.28 -9.32
C ARG A 252 -10.49 23.21 -9.30
N THR A 253 -11.71 23.60 -8.91
CA THR A 253 -12.88 22.74 -9.12
C THR A 253 -13.10 22.54 -10.62
N ILE A 254 -13.13 21.30 -11.10
CA ILE A 254 -13.26 20.93 -12.52
C ILE A 254 -14.49 20.03 -12.66
N ASN A 255 -15.47 20.47 -13.47
CA ASN A 255 -16.73 19.76 -13.68
C ASN A 255 -17.48 19.41 -12.38
N GLY A 256 -17.36 20.26 -11.36
CA GLY A 256 -17.96 20.03 -10.04
C GLY A 256 -17.12 19.15 -9.09
N GLU A 257 -15.96 18.66 -9.54
CA GLU A 257 -15.05 17.85 -8.74
C GLU A 257 -13.95 18.72 -8.14
N ASP A 258 -13.80 18.67 -6.82
CA ASP A 258 -12.65 19.22 -6.08
C ASP A 258 -11.57 18.15 -5.91
N ILE A 259 -10.31 18.56 -5.67
CA ILE A 259 -9.19 17.66 -5.41
C ILE A 259 -9.40 16.81 -4.14
N VAL A 260 -10.18 17.30 -3.19
CA VAL A 260 -10.53 16.57 -1.96
C VAL A 260 -12.04 16.34 -1.85
N SER A 261 -12.43 15.22 -1.25
CA SER A 261 -13.82 14.84 -0.97
C SER A 261 -14.07 14.87 0.54
N PHE A 262 -15.14 15.50 0.97
CA PHE A 262 -15.58 15.51 2.36
C PHE A 262 -16.70 14.49 2.56
N PHE A 263 -16.59 13.69 3.63
CA PHE A 263 -17.59 12.72 4.04
C PHE A 263 -18.17 13.12 5.39
N ASP A 264 -19.48 13.22 5.47
CA ASP A 264 -20.20 13.40 6.74
C ASP A 264 -20.15 12.09 7.53
N MET A 265 -19.47 12.13 8.67
CA MET A 265 -19.28 10.99 9.57
C MET A 265 -20.09 11.12 10.87
N ASN A 266 -21.01 12.08 10.96
CA ASN A 266 -21.74 12.38 12.20
C ASN A 266 -22.50 11.18 12.74
N GLU A 267 -23.26 10.48 11.88
CA GLU A 267 -24.04 9.31 12.29
C GLU A 267 -23.13 8.14 12.67
N ILE A 268 -22.12 7.87 11.84
CA ILE A 268 -21.21 6.74 12.00
C ILE A 268 -20.36 6.89 13.27
N THR A 269 -19.75 8.06 13.48
CA THR A 269 -18.96 8.31 14.68
C THR A 269 -19.80 8.31 15.96
N LYS A 270 -21.08 8.70 15.88
CA LYS A 270 -22.01 8.58 17.00
C LYS A 270 -22.31 7.13 17.37
N GLU A 271 -22.49 6.25 16.37
CA GLU A 271 -22.67 4.82 16.58
C GLU A 271 -21.42 4.15 17.19
N TYR A 272 -20.23 4.76 17.02
CA TYR A 272 -18.99 4.29 17.65
C TYR A 272 -18.90 4.59 19.16
N MET A 273 -19.64 5.55 19.71
CA MET A 273 -19.44 6.02 21.09
C MET A 273 -19.50 4.92 22.15
N PRO A 274 -20.47 3.98 22.14
CA PRO A 274 -20.48 2.89 23.12
C PRO A 274 -19.25 1.97 23.03
N ILE A 275 -18.68 1.82 21.82
CA ILE A 275 -17.44 1.04 21.59
C ILE A 275 -16.25 1.79 22.20
N ILE A 276 -16.15 3.10 21.95
CA ILE A 276 -15.06 3.92 22.49
C ILE A 276 -15.11 3.95 24.02
N GLU A 277 -16.28 4.13 24.63
CA GLU A 277 -16.46 4.10 26.09
C GLU A 277 -15.98 2.78 26.71
N SER A 278 -16.37 1.65 26.10
CA SER A 278 -15.87 0.33 26.54
C SER A 278 -14.35 0.17 26.40
N LEU A 279 -13.77 0.79 25.35
CA LEU A 279 -12.32 0.79 25.15
C LEU A 279 -11.61 1.70 26.16
N VAL A 280 -12.21 2.82 26.59
CA VAL A 280 -11.69 3.67 27.67
C VAL A 280 -11.56 2.87 28.96
N ASP A 281 -12.62 2.16 29.38
CA ASP A 281 -12.59 1.32 30.58
C ASP A 281 -11.49 0.26 30.51
N THR A 282 -11.35 -0.38 29.36
CA THR A 282 -10.30 -1.39 29.11
C THR A 282 -8.91 -0.77 29.16
N LEU A 283 -8.72 0.38 28.52
CA LEU A 283 -7.46 1.13 28.50
C LEU A 283 -7.02 1.52 29.90
N GLU A 284 -7.92 2.12 30.68
CA GLU A 284 -7.64 2.57 32.04
C GLU A 284 -7.26 1.39 32.95
N ASN A 285 -7.98 0.28 32.82
CA ASN A 285 -7.61 -0.93 33.55
C ASN A 285 -6.21 -1.43 33.16
N ASN A 286 -5.85 -1.42 31.86
CA ASN A 286 -4.54 -1.85 31.39
C ASN A 286 -3.40 -0.89 31.81
N ILE A 287 -3.71 0.38 32.02
CA ILE A 287 -2.75 1.39 32.51
C ILE A 287 -2.50 1.18 34.01
N TYR A 288 -3.56 0.99 34.78
CA TYR A 288 -3.43 0.82 36.25
C TYR A 288 -2.97 -0.58 36.64
N ASN A 289 -3.25 -1.59 35.85
CA ASN A 289 -2.86 -2.98 36.06
C ASN A 289 -2.08 -3.53 34.84
N PRO A 290 -0.85 -3.01 34.58
CA PRO A 290 -0.11 -3.39 33.39
C PRO A 290 0.29 -4.87 33.40
N ASP A 291 0.00 -5.59 32.31
CA ASP A 291 0.32 -7.00 32.14
C ASP A 291 1.13 -7.22 30.85
N SER A 292 2.43 -7.48 30.99
CA SER A 292 3.34 -7.75 29.89
C SER A 292 3.40 -9.24 29.48
N SER A 293 2.62 -10.11 30.14
CA SER A 293 2.62 -11.54 29.83
C SER A 293 2.15 -11.81 28.39
N PRO A 294 2.62 -12.90 27.77
CA PRO A 294 2.17 -13.28 26.43
C PRO A 294 0.66 -13.36 26.31
N CYS A 295 0.13 -12.89 25.19
CA CYS A 295 -1.29 -13.00 24.83
C CYS A 295 -1.39 -13.47 23.38
N ASN A 296 -2.57 -13.99 22.99
CA ASN A 296 -2.82 -14.45 21.65
C ASN A 296 -2.62 -13.31 20.63
N VAL A 297 -1.94 -13.62 19.55
CA VAL A 297 -1.82 -12.73 18.40
C VAL A 297 -3.10 -12.78 17.56
N GLY A 298 -3.38 -11.69 16.85
CA GLY A 298 -4.56 -11.57 16.01
C GLY A 298 -4.38 -10.44 15.00
N VAL A 299 -5.44 -10.07 14.29
CA VAL A 299 -5.46 -8.95 13.34
C VAL A 299 -4.94 -7.65 13.98
N HIS A 300 -5.18 -7.46 15.27
CA HIS A 300 -4.70 -6.31 16.05
C HIS A 300 -3.18 -6.26 16.23
N CYS A 301 -2.47 -7.35 15.96
CA CYS A 301 -1.00 -7.40 16.02
C CYS A 301 -0.35 -7.11 14.67
N SER A 302 -1.04 -7.43 13.59
CA SER A 302 -0.59 -7.44 12.20
C SER A 302 0.91 -7.76 11.99
N TYR A 303 1.19 -8.62 11.03
CA TYR A 303 2.55 -8.95 10.65
C TYR A 303 2.71 -8.68 9.15
N LYS A 304 3.49 -7.63 8.79
CA LYS A 304 3.66 -7.15 7.41
C LYS A 304 2.34 -6.71 6.75
N GLU A 305 1.44 -6.09 7.51
CA GLU A 305 0.17 -5.55 7.04
C GLU A 305 0.01 -4.08 7.48
N LYS A 306 -0.93 -3.37 6.90
CA LYS A 306 -1.11 -1.91 7.06
C LYS A 306 -1.23 -1.39 8.50
N CYS A 307 -1.80 -2.17 9.41
CA CYS A 307 -1.94 -1.77 10.81
C CYS A 307 -0.93 -2.49 11.71
N GLU A 308 0.33 -2.54 11.30
CA GLU A 308 1.39 -3.29 11.96
C GLU A 308 1.65 -2.80 13.40
N CYS A 309 1.76 -3.75 14.33
CA CYS A 309 2.08 -3.44 15.71
C CYS A 309 3.61 -3.29 15.88
N LYS A 310 4.06 -2.17 16.48
CA LYS A 310 5.50 -1.94 16.74
C LYS A 310 6.17 -3.00 17.61
N TYR A 311 5.39 -3.76 18.39
CA TYR A 311 5.87 -4.87 19.22
C TYR A 311 5.75 -6.25 18.56
N LYS A 312 5.47 -6.32 17.25
CA LYS A 312 5.37 -7.58 16.50
C LYS A 312 6.58 -8.51 16.75
N ASN A 313 7.79 -7.96 16.75
CA ASN A 313 9.02 -8.73 16.93
C ASN A 313 9.09 -9.45 18.28
N ILE A 314 8.39 -8.97 19.31
CA ILE A 314 8.28 -9.63 20.61
C ILE A 314 7.24 -10.75 20.56
N CYS A 315 6.10 -10.50 19.90
CA CYS A 315 4.98 -11.45 19.85
C CYS A 315 5.19 -12.55 18.80
N TYR A 316 5.92 -12.27 17.73
CA TYR A 316 6.26 -13.21 16.65
C TYR A 316 7.73 -13.69 16.70
N LYS A 317 8.39 -13.62 17.87
CA LYS A 317 9.81 -13.94 18.03
C LYS A 317 10.18 -15.35 17.58
N ASP A 318 9.22 -16.29 17.67
CA ASP A 318 9.42 -17.71 17.33
C ASP A 318 9.10 -17.99 15.84
N LEU A 319 8.53 -17.01 15.11
CA LEU A 319 8.27 -17.12 13.67
C LEU A 319 9.57 -16.88 12.89
N PRO A 320 10.08 -17.85 12.13
CA PRO A 320 11.29 -17.67 11.34
C PRO A 320 11.04 -16.69 10.18
N GLU A 321 12.08 -15.95 9.79
CA GLU A 321 12.02 -15.00 8.66
C GLU A 321 11.80 -15.72 7.32
N TYR A 322 12.37 -16.90 7.18
CA TYR A 322 12.29 -17.75 5.98
C TYR A 322 11.65 -19.09 6.31
N ASN A 323 10.86 -19.59 5.35
CA ASN A 323 10.19 -20.89 5.49
C ASN A 323 9.33 -21.00 6.76
N SER A 324 8.69 -19.90 7.14
CA SER A 324 7.68 -19.89 8.19
C SER A 324 6.36 -20.47 7.69
N SER A 325 5.48 -20.84 8.60
CA SER A 325 4.11 -21.27 8.27
C SER A 325 3.31 -20.21 7.47
N PHE A 326 3.74 -18.94 7.47
CA PHE A 326 3.16 -17.84 6.69
C PHE A 326 3.64 -17.81 5.24
N ASN A 327 4.71 -18.52 4.91
CA ASN A 327 5.34 -18.46 3.59
C ASN A 327 4.77 -19.48 2.60
N TYR A 328 3.79 -20.31 2.96
CA TYR A 328 3.19 -21.24 2.01
C TYR A 328 2.59 -20.54 0.79
N ILE A 329 2.89 -21.05 -0.41
CA ILE A 329 2.38 -20.52 -1.68
C ILE A 329 0.85 -20.54 -1.68
N GLY A 330 0.25 -19.37 -1.93
CA GLY A 330 -1.21 -19.28 -2.03
C GLY A 330 -1.94 -19.49 -0.71
N PHE A 331 -1.26 -19.35 0.42
CA PHE A 331 -1.91 -19.34 1.72
C PHE A 331 -2.69 -18.02 1.90
N THR A 332 -3.97 -18.06 1.57
CA THR A 332 -4.83 -16.85 1.60
C THR A 332 -5.64 -16.74 2.88
N ASP A 333 -6.34 -17.82 3.29
CA ASP A 333 -7.30 -17.73 4.39
C ASP A 333 -7.02 -18.71 5.52
N ARG A 334 -7.18 -20.01 5.25
CA ARG A 334 -7.13 -21.07 6.27
C ARG A 334 -6.52 -22.35 5.73
N ILE A 335 -5.84 -23.07 6.63
CA ILE A 335 -5.27 -24.39 6.41
C ILE A 335 -5.78 -25.33 7.50
N GLY A 336 -6.01 -26.61 7.19
CA GLY A 336 -6.53 -27.61 8.12
C GLY A 336 -7.53 -28.56 7.48
N LEU A 337 -8.04 -29.53 8.25
CA LEU A 337 -8.99 -30.54 7.82
C LEU A 337 -10.38 -30.32 8.47
N GLY A 338 -11.43 -30.58 7.72
CA GLY A 338 -12.80 -30.55 8.24
C GLY A 338 -13.19 -29.21 8.86
N PRO A 339 -13.76 -29.21 10.08
CA PRO A 339 -14.12 -28.00 10.80
C PRO A 339 -12.90 -27.27 11.40
N ASP A 340 -11.78 -27.96 11.61
CA ASP A 340 -10.58 -27.44 12.25
C ASP A 340 -9.69 -26.77 11.21
N LYS A 341 -10.00 -25.51 10.89
CA LYS A 341 -9.24 -24.68 9.96
C LYS A 341 -8.63 -23.48 10.69
N TYR A 342 -7.34 -23.32 10.54
CA TYR A 342 -6.51 -22.31 11.17
C TYR A 342 -6.18 -21.20 10.18
N ASN A 343 -6.39 -19.95 10.57
CA ASN A 343 -5.81 -18.81 9.89
C ASN A 343 -4.35 -18.58 10.37
N LYS A 344 -3.66 -17.58 9.81
CA LYS A 344 -2.27 -17.28 10.17
C LYS A 344 -2.07 -17.07 11.68
N TYR A 345 -2.98 -16.36 12.33
CA TYR A 345 -2.89 -16.08 13.77
C TYR A 345 -3.17 -17.34 14.60
N ASP A 346 -4.15 -18.13 14.18
CA ASP A 346 -4.45 -19.41 14.84
C ASP A 346 -3.22 -20.35 14.80
N LEU A 347 -2.48 -20.39 13.68
CA LEU A 347 -1.24 -21.18 13.57
C LEU A 347 -0.23 -20.76 14.64
N ILE A 348 0.08 -19.46 14.73
CA ILE A 348 1.03 -18.94 15.73
C ILE A 348 0.57 -19.23 17.15
N ASN A 349 -0.70 -19.00 17.45
CA ASN A 349 -1.27 -19.23 18.78
C ASN A 349 -1.25 -20.71 19.21
N ASN A 350 -1.17 -21.62 18.23
CA ASN A 350 -1.09 -23.07 18.46
C ASN A 350 0.33 -23.64 18.24
N GLY A 351 1.35 -22.79 18.07
CA GLY A 351 2.75 -23.20 18.00
C GLY A 351 3.22 -23.72 16.64
N TYR A 352 2.45 -23.46 15.57
CA TYR A 352 2.86 -23.82 14.20
C TYR A 352 3.64 -22.66 13.57
N TYR A 353 4.95 -22.63 13.73
CA TYR A 353 5.80 -21.52 13.29
C TYR A 353 6.49 -21.75 11.95
N LYS A 354 6.87 -23.01 11.66
CA LYS A 354 7.64 -23.42 10.47
C LYS A 354 6.75 -24.16 9.47
N LEU A 355 7.25 -24.32 8.24
CA LEU A 355 6.57 -25.14 7.24
C LEU A 355 6.33 -26.56 7.72
N ASP A 356 7.33 -27.19 8.37
CA ASP A 356 7.28 -28.56 8.86
C ASP A 356 6.45 -28.75 10.13
N ASP A 357 6.08 -27.69 10.83
CA ASP A 357 5.12 -27.77 11.94
C ASP A 357 3.71 -28.08 11.43
N ILE A 358 3.39 -27.74 10.16
CA ILE A 358 2.08 -27.99 9.55
C ILE A 358 1.95 -29.48 9.19
N PRO A 359 0.92 -30.19 9.69
CA PRO A 359 0.67 -31.59 9.29
C PRO A 359 0.49 -31.72 7.77
N ILE A 360 1.18 -32.68 7.16
CA ILE A 360 1.17 -32.87 5.71
C ILE A 360 -0.24 -33.21 5.18
N GLU A 361 -1.07 -33.83 6.00
CA GLU A 361 -2.45 -34.16 5.70
C GLU A 361 -3.32 -32.91 5.44
N TRP A 362 -2.94 -31.77 6.02
CA TRP A 362 -3.64 -30.49 5.79
C TRP A 362 -3.37 -29.92 4.39
N LEU A 363 -2.33 -30.41 3.71
CA LEU A 363 -1.88 -29.94 2.40
C LEU A 363 -2.45 -30.78 1.23
N GLN A 364 -3.14 -31.90 1.49
CA GLN A 364 -3.58 -32.87 0.46
C GLN A 364 -4.39 -32.22 -0.69
N ASN A 365 -5.17 -31.17 -0.41
CA ASN A 365 -5.93 -30.42 -1.40
C ASN A 365 -5.27 -29.08 -1.77
N LYS A 366 -3.96 -28.95 -1.53
CA LYS A 366 -3.17 -27.76 -1.75
C LYS A 366 -1.85 -28.13 -2.48
N PRO A 367 -1.93 -28.54 -3.76
CA PRO A 367 -0.79 -29.21 -4.41
C PRO A 367 0.46 -28.31 -4.49
N ASN A 368 0.34 -26.99 -4.66
CA ASN A 368 1.50 -26.09 -4.65
C ASN A 368 2.15 -25.99 -3.26
N MET A 369 1.38 -26.09 -2.19
CA MET A 369 1.92 -26.15 -0.82
C MET A 369 2.60 -27.51 -0.55
N LEU A 370 2.09 -28.60 -1.13
CA LEU A 370 2.77 -29.90 -1.07
C LEU A 370 4.11 -29.85 -1.79
N ILE A 371 4.17 -29.31 -3.00
CA ILE A 371 5.42 -29.12 -3.75
C ILE A 371 6.43 -28.34 -2.92
N GLU A 372 5.99 -27.21 -2.32
CA GLU A 372 6.83 -26.41 -1.45
C GLU A 372 7.36 -27.19 -0.26
N ARG A 373 6.48 -27.92 0.42
CA ARG A 373 6.83 -28.75 1.56
C ARG A 373 7.80 -29.87 1.19
N GLU A 374 7.59 -30.57 0.08
CA GLU A 374 8.49 -31.62 -0.41
C GLU A 374 9.87 -31.07 -0.78
N CYS A 375 9.94 -29.90 -1.39
CA CYS A 375 11.19 -29.21 -1.68
C CYS A 375 11.93 -28.81 -0.40
N TYR A 376 11.20 -28.35 0.62
CA TYR A 376 11.77 -28.00 1.91
C TYR A 376 12.31 -29.23 2.66
N ASP A 377 11.48 -30.28 2.78
CA ASP A 377 11.83 -31.50 3.56
C ASP A 377 12.98 -32.28 2.92
N ASN A 378 13.04 -32.35 1.59
CA ASN A 378 14.00 -33.20 0.86
C ASN A 378 15.18 -32.44 0.26
N ASP A 379 15.26 -31.13 0.44
CA ASP A 379 16.28 -30.26 -0.19
C ASP A 379 16.36 -30.45 -1.72
N LYS A 380 15.19 -30.48 -2.37
CA LYS A 380 15.04 -30.71 -3.81
C LYS A 380 14.50 -29.49 -4.52
N ILE A 381 14.74 -29.45 -5.83
CA ILE A 381 14.13 -28.48 -6.74
C ILE A 381 12.94 -29.16 -7.43
N TYR A 382 11.81 -28.46 -7.50
CA TYR A 382 10.70 -28.83 -8.38
C TYR A 382 10.84 -28.08 -9.70
N LEU A 383 10.70 -28.81 -10.83
CA LEU A 383 10.82 -28.25 -12.17
C LEU A 383 9.89 -28.99 -13.15
N ASP A 384 8.90 -28.29 -13.70
CA ASP A 384 8.07 -28.76 -14.81
C ASP A 384 8.67 -28.30 -16.14
N LYS A 385 9.61 -29.09 -16.69
CA LYS A 385 10.34 -28.76 -17.92
C LYS A 385 9.43 -28.55 -19.12
N GLU A 386 8.40 -29.38 -19.31
CA GLU A 386 7.52 -29.32 -20.48
C GLU A 386 6.72 -28.02 -20.49
N LYS A 387 6.19 -27.59 -19.34
CA LYS A 387 5.48 -26.31 -19.21
C LYS A 387 6.41 -25.13 -19.54
N ILE A 388 7.63 -25.14 -19.01
CA ILE A 388 8.60 -24.06 -19.25
C ILE A 388 9.01 -24.03 -20.73
N ILE A 389 9.25 -25.19 -21.38
CA ILE A 389 9.56 -25.28 -22.81
C ILE A 389 8.39 -24.72 -23.64
N ALA A 390 7.16 -25.15 -23.35
CA ALA A 390 5.98 -24.66 -24.06
C ALA A 390 5.83 -23.13 -23.95
N MET A 391 6.17 -22.54 -22.81
CA MET A 391 6.20 -21.08 -22.67
C MET A 391 7.32 -20.43 -23.48
N PHE A 392 8.51 -21.03 -23.58
CA PHE A 392 9.58 -20.51 -24.44
C PHE A 392 9.16 -20.50 -25.92
N ASP A 393 8.39 -21.48 -26.35
CA ASP A 393 7.89 -21.58 -27.74
C ASP A 393 6.86 -20.47 -28.07
N THR A 394 6.30 -19.79 -27.08
CA THR A 394 5.40 -18.63 -27.28
C THR A 394 6.14 -17.32 -27.53
N LEU A 395 7.45 -17.25 -27.25
CA LEU A 395 8.21 -16.00 -27.34
C LEU A 395 8.57 -15.67 -28.80
N GLU A 396 8.31 -14.43 -29.18
CA GLU A 396 8.78 -13.84 -30.42
C GLU A 396 9.96 -12.92 -30.18
N TYR A 397 11.01 -13.05 -30.96
CA TYR A 397 12.20 -12.21 -30.86
C TYR A 397 12.13 -10.97 -31.74
N PRO A 398 12.78 -9.85 -31.37
CA PRO A 398 13.54 -9.68 -30.14
C PRO A 398 12.64 -9.63 -28.87
N ILE A 399 13.20 -10.02 -27.75
CA ILE A 399 12.55 -9.84 -26.45
C ILE A 399 12.97 -8.48 -25.88
N TYR A 400 11.99 -7.69 -25.47
CA TYR A 400 12.16 -6.37 -24.88
C TYR A 400 11.92 -6.46 -23.38
N HIS A 401 12.96 -6.67 -22.57
CA HIS A 401 12.87 -6.69 -21.12
C HIS A 401 12.72 -5.26 -20.61
N LEU A 402 11.50 -4.89 -20.22
CA LEU A 402 11.12 -3.54 -19.82
C LEU A 402 10.75 -3.48 -18.34
N ASP A 403 11.21 -2.42 -17.68
CA ASP A 403 10.87 -2.11 -16.30
C ASP A 403 10.71 -0.60 -16.12
N PHE A 404 9.70 -0.18 -15.37
CA PHE A 404 9.40 1.22 -15.08
C PHE A 404 9.56 1.53 -13.61
N GLU A 405 10.14 2.70 -13.32
CA GLU A 405 10.03 3.34 -12.02
C GLU A 405 9.03 4.49 -12.06
N SER A 406 8.18 4.59 -11.03
CA SER A 406 7.13 5.59 -10.97
C SER A 406 7.02 6.28 -9.62
N PHE A 407 6.44 7.48 -9.62
CA PHE A 407 6.20 8.25 -8.42
C PHE A 407 4.69 8.52 -8.27
N PRO A 408 3.97 7.71 -7.46
CA PRO A 408 2.55 7.90 -7.17
C PRO A 408 2.35 9.03 -6.17
N CYS A 409 2.52 10.27 -6.60
CA CYS A 409 2.32 11.43 -5.74
C CYS A 409 0.84 11.55 -5.31
N PRO A 410 0.55 11.82 -4.01
CA PRO A 410 -0.82 12.05 -3.54
C PRO A 410 -1.50 13.19 -4.30
N MET A 411 -0.77 14.29 -4.50
CA MET A 411 -1.24 15.44 -5.26
C MET A 411 -0.81 15.31 -6.73
N PRO A 412 -1.76 15.38 -7.71
CA PRO A 412 -1.41 15.31 -9.13
C PRO A 412 -0.38 16.38 -9.49
N ARG A 413 0.71 15.97 -10.15
CA ARG A 413 1.79 16.88 -10.51
C ARG A 413 1.66 17.45 -11.91
N PHE A 414 1.08 16.68 -12.82
CA PHE A 414 1.04 16.99 -14.24
C PHE A 414 -0.39 16.93 -14.78
N LYS A 415 -0.64 17.67 -15.85
CA LYS A 415 -1.93 17.67 -16.54
C LYS A 415 -2.38 16.23 -16.89
N GLY A 416 -3.66 15.93 -16.60
CA GLY A 416 -4.25 14.62 -16.86
C GLY A 416 -4.07 13.61 -15.73
N GLU A 417 -3.27 13.90 -14.71
CA GLU A 417 -3.10 13.03 -13.55
C GLU A 417 -4.26 13.12 -12.57
N ARG A 418 -4.43 12.04 -11.82
CA ARG A 418 -5.30 11.91 -10.65
C ARG A 418 -4.45 11.74 -9.40
N PRO A 419 -5.01 11.89 -8.20
CA PRO A 419 -4.33 11.47 -6.97
C PRO A 419 -3.77 10.05 -7.09
N TYR A 420 -2.50 9.88 -6.71
CA TYR A 420 -1.76 8.62 -6.80
C TYR A 420 -1.61 8.03 -8.22
N THR A 421 -1.66 8.85 -9.26
CA THR A 421 -1.25 8.39 -10.59
C THR A 421 0.20 7.92 -10.55
N GLN A 422 0.45 6.71 -11.05
CA GLN A 422 1.79 6.12 -11.17
C GLN A 422 2.58 6.82 -12.29
N SER A 423 3.07 8.01 -12.00
CA SER A 423 3.75 8.85 -12.97
C SER A 423 5.18 8.35 -13.18
N CYS A 424 5.44 7.72 -14.32
CA CYS A 424 6.77 7.18 -14.64
C CYS A 424 7.80 8.29 -14.74
N PHE A 425 8.97 8.08 -14.13
CA PHE A 425 10.12 8.98 -14.21
C PHE A 425 11.38 8.27 -14.75
N GLU A 426 11.40 6.95 -14.77
CA GLU A 426 12.49 6.15 -15.29
C GLU A 426 11.97 4.90 -15.99
N PHE A 427 12.67 4.41 -16.99
CA PHE A 427 12.59 3.04 -17.48
C PHE A 427 13.98 2.51 -17.81
N SER A 428 14.12 1.20 -17.71
CA SER A 428 15.22 0.44 -18.31
C SER A 428 14.68 -0.56 -19.32
N LEU A 429 15.46 -0.79 -20.35
CA LEU A 429 15.15 -1.73 -21.43
C LEU A 429 16.42 -2.52 -21.78
N HIS A 430 16.36 -3.87 -21.72
CA HIS A 430 17.32 -4.73 -22.39
C HIS A 430 16.69 -5.39 -23.61
N ILE A 431 17.43 -5.47 -24.72
CA ILE A 431 16.96 -6.09 -25.96
C ILE A 431 17.71 -7.40 -26.16
N GLU A 432 17.01 -8.51 -26.03
CA GLU A 432 17.52 -9.84 -26.35
C GLU A 432 17.15 -10.17 -27.79
N HIS A 433 18.15 -10.19 -28.66
CA HIS A 433 17.97 -10.31 -30.12
C HIS A 433 17.58 -11.74 -30.57
N GLU A 434 18.19 -12.73 -29.96
CA GLU A 434 17.97 -14.16 -30.13
C GLU A 434 18.11 -14.87 -28.78
N PRO A 435 17.70 -16.15 -28.64
CA PRO A 435 17.81 -16.86 -27.36
C PRO A 435 19.20 -16.81 -26.73
N GLY A 436 19.35 -16.11 -25.62
CA GLY A 436 20.61 -15.94 -24.89
C GLY A 436 21.57 -14.90 -25.51
N ILE A 437 21.15 -14.13 -26.49
CA ILE A 437 21.96 -13.08 -27.13
C ILE A 437 21.50 -11.71 -26.66
N CYS A 438 22.05 -11.26 -25.53
CA CYS A 438 21.86 -9.93 -24.93
C CYS A 438 23.14 -9.51 -24.20
N ASP A 439 23.72 -8.39 -24.58
CA ASP A 439 24.89 -7.82 -23.90
C ASP A 439 24.41 -6.82 -22.83
N LYS A 440 24.84 -7.01 -21.58
CA LYS A 440 24.42 -6.21 -20.43
C LYS A 440 24.56 -4.71 -20.62
N ASP A 441 25.58 -4.28 -21.35
CA ASP A 441 25.93 -2.85 -21.49
C ASP A 441 25.56 -2.29 -22.87
N LYS A 442 25.68 -3.07 -23.94
CA LYS A 442 25.43 -2.61 -25.31
C LYS A 442 23.95 -2.66 -25.69
N ASP A 443 23.22 -3.64 -25.17
CA ASP A 443 21.81 -3.85 -25.48
C ASP A 443 20.90 -3.26 -24.41
N ASN A 444 21.43 -2.40 -23.54
CA ASN A 444 20.70 -1.68 -22.50
C ASN A 444 20.45 -0.22 -22.87
N TYR A 445 19.22 0.23 -22.60
CA TYR A 445 18.79 1.63 -22.75
C TYR A 445 18.04 2.05 -21.50
N VAL A 446 18.47 3.15 -20.90
CA VAL A 446 17.84 3.75 -19.71
C VAL A 446 17.42 5.17 -20.03
N PHE A 447 16.15 5.49 -19.76
CA PHE A 447 15.67 6.86 -19.64
C PHE A 447 15.48 7.17 -18.17
N LEU A 448 15.94 8.30 -17.71
CA LEU A 448 15.70 8.84 -16.37
C LEU A 448 15.40 10.31 -16.50
N ALA A 449 14.29 10.78 -15.95
CA ALA A 449 13.93 12.18 -15.90
C ALA A 449 15.05 13.00 -15.20
N ASP A 450 15.45 14.10 -15.82
CA ASP A 450 16.51 14.95 -15.31
C ASP A 450 16.05 15.87 -14.18
N THR A 451 14.76 16.15 -14.12
CA THR A 451 14.13 17.07 -13.18
C THR A 451 12.83 16.51 -12.63
N LEU A 452 12.18 17.22 -11.70
CA LEU A 452 10.82 16.94 -11.26
C LEU A 452 9.73 17.47 -12.23
N ASN A 453 10.10 18.04 -13.38
CA ASN A 453 9.17 18.46 -14.42
C ASN A 453 8.62 17.27 -15.22
N ASP A 454 7.59 17.55 -16.04
CA ASP A 454 6.99 16.52 -16.89
C ASP A 454 7.88 16.19 -18.10
N GLU A 455 8.63 15.11 -17.99
CA GLU A 455 9.48 14.55 -19.05
C GLU A 455 8.92 13.24 -19.65
N ARG A 456 7.63 12.94 -19.39
CA ARG A 456 7.00 11.69 -19.87
C ARG A 456 6.88 11.63 -21.38
N LEU A 457 6.76 12.77 -22.09
CA LEU A 457 6.75 12.80 -23.54
C LEU A 457 8.10 12.34 -24.12
N GLU A 458 9.20 12.80 -23.54
CA GLU A 458 10.56 12.39 -23.90
C GLU A 458 10.77 10.91 -23.65
N MET A 459 10.27 10.41 -22.52
CA MET A 459 10.25 8.98 -22.19
C MET A 459 9.51 8.17 -23.27
N VAL A 460 8.29 8.58 -23.65
CA VAL A 460 7.48 7.91 -24.68
C VAL A 460 8.22 7.88 -26.02
N LYS A 461 8.84 8.98 -26.43
CA LYS A 461 9.65 9.03 -27.67
C LYS A 461 10.78 8.00 -27.66
N GLU A 462 11.48 7.86 -26.53
CA GLU A 462 12.55 6.86 -26.40
C GLU A 462 12.01 5.42 -26.41
N ILE A 463 10.86 5.15 -25.78
CA ILE A 463 10.22 3.82 -25.82
C ILE A 463 9.88 3.44 -27.26
N VAL A 464 9.12 4.27 -28.00
CA VAL A 464 8.67 3.94 -29.36
C VAL A 464 9.80 3.92 -30.39
N LYS A 465 10.92 4.57 -30.09
CA LYS A 465 12.14 4.50 -30.91
C LYS A 465 12.89 3.17 -30.74
N ARG A 466 12.80 2.54 -29.56
CA ARG A 466 13.57 1.33 -29.19
C ARG A 466 12.77 0.05 -29.36
N ILE A 467 11.47 0.08 -29.12
CA ILE A 467 10.60 -1.09 -29.19
C ILE A 467 9.79 -1.04 -30.49
N ASP A 468 9.99 -2.04 -31.36
CA ASP A 468 9.19 -2.19 -32.57
C ASP A 468 7.79 -2.71 -32.21
N PRO A 469 6.72 -1.91 -32.41
CA PRO A 469 5.37 -2.33 -32.05
C PRO A 469 4.80 -3.46 -32.90
N SER A 470 5.48 -3.82 -33.99
CA SER A 470 5.01 -4.84 -34.97
C SER A 470 5.58 -6.23 -34.73
N LYS A 471 6.66 -6.36 -33.95
CA LYS A 471 7.37 -7.64 -33.74
C LYS A 471 7.99 -7.73 -32.36
N GLY A 472 8.33 -8.96 -31.94
CA GLY A 472 8.97 -9.25 -30.67
C GLY A 472 7.99 -9.31 -29.51
N THR A 473 8.50 -9.61 -28.35
CA THR A 473 7.74 -9.77 -27.09
C THR A 473 8.22 -8.75 -26.08
N MET A 474 7.33 -7.91 -25.55
CA MET A 474 7.62 -7.12 -24.35
C MET A 474 7.56 -8.05 -23.13
N PHE A 475 8.60 -8.01 -22.30
CA PHE A 475 8.79 -8.94 -21.20
C PHE A 475 9.03 -8.19 -19.89
N ALA A 476 8.29 -8.52 -18.85
CA ALA A 476 8.42 -7.87 -17.55
C ALA A 476 8.20 -8.85 -16.41
N GLN A 477 8.60 -8.46 -15.21
CA GLN A 477 8.24 -9.13 -13.97
C GLN A 477 6.95 -8.48 -13.43
N ASN A 478 5.86 -9.25 -13.34
CA ASN A 478 4.54 -8.72 -13.00
C ASN A 478 4.01 -7.72 -14.05
N VAL A 479 3.99 -8.19 -15.28
CA VAL A 479 3.69 -7.41 -16.50
C VAL A 479 2.46 -6.50 -16.45
N THR A 480 1.56 -6.72 -15.51
CA THR A 480 0.35 -5.90 -15.34
C THR A 480 0.68 -4.44 -15.05
N PHE A 481 1.75 -4.18 -14.31
CA PHE A 481 2.21 -2.83 -14.00
C PHE A 481 2.70 -2.11 -15.28
N GLU A 482 3.67 -2.68 -16.02
CA GLU A 482 4.23 -2.09 -17.24
C GLU A 482 3.17 -1.92 -18.31
N ARG A 483 2.30 -2.91 -18.47
CA ARG A 483 1.16 -2.85 -19.39
C ARG A 483 0.22 -1.69 -19.07
N SER A 484 -0.05 -1.46 -17.79
CA SER A 484 -0.89 -0.36 -17.34
C SER A 484 -0.23 0.99 -17.56
N ARG A 485 1.08 1.12 -17.30
CA ARG A 485 1.85 2.35 -17.55
C ARG A 485 1.86 2.70 -19.02
N LEU A 486 2.14 1.75 -19.90
CA LEU A 486 2.08 1.96 -21.35
C LEU A 486 0.72 2.45 -21.82
N LYS A 487 -0.37 1.86 -21.30
CA LYS A 487 -1.75 2.28 -21.64
C LYS A 487 -2.07 3.66 -21.11
N GLU A 488 -1.65 4.02 -19.91
CA GLU A 488 -1.83 5.37 -19.36
C GLU A 488 -1.07 6.42 -20.17
N LEU A 489 0.19 6.16 -20.51
CA LEU A 489 0.97 7.02 -21.40
C LEU A 489 0.30 7.18 -22.78
N ALA A 490 -0.32 6.11 -23.31
CA ALA A 490 -1.07 6.15 -24.56
C ALA A 490 -2.32 7.07 -24.50
N TYR A 491 -2.95 7.20 -23.35
CA TYR A 491 -4.05 8.15 -23.16
C TYR A 491 -3.57 9.59 -22.93
N ILE A 492 -2.41 9.76 -22.29
CA ILE A 492 -1.80 11.09 -22.06
C ILE A 492 -1.24 11.66 -23.38
N PHE A 493 -0.64 10.82 -24.24
CA PHE A 493 0.00 11.18 -25.50
C PHE A 493 -0.67 10.45 -26.67
N PRO A 494 -1.83 10.95 -27.15
CA PRO A 494 -2.64 10.27 -28.15
C PRO A 494 -1.93 10.02 -29.48
N GLU A 495 -0.90 10.82 -29.85
CA GLU A 495 -0.10 10.67 -31.05
C GLU A 495 0.75 9.38 -31.06
N TYR A 496 1.03 8.78 -29.89
CA TYR A 496 1.76 7.52 -29.73
C TYR A 496 0.85 6.35 -29.34
N LYS A 497 -0.46 6.59 -29.27
CA LYS A 497 -1.45 5.65 -28.71
C LYS A 497 -1.36 4.26 -29.33
N ASP A 498 -1.40 4.19 -30.65
CA ASP A 498 -1.44 2.90 -31.37
C ASP A 498 -0.15 2.09 -31.15
N GLN A 499 1.00 2.77 -31.08
CA GLN A 499 2.29 2.13 -30.85
C GLN A 499 2.37 1.55 -29.43
N LEU A 500 2.02 2.37 -28.43
CA LEU A 500 2.07 1.96 -27.03
C LEU A 500 1.07 0.84 -26.71
N PHE A 501 -0.15 0.88 -27.29
CA PHE A 501 -1.11 -0.22 -27.15
C PHE A 501 -0.60 -1.53 -27.77
N LYS A 502 -0.02 -1.49 -28.96
CA LYS A 502 0.55 -2.68 -29.60
C LYS A 502 1.71 -3.27 -28.79
N ILE A 503 2.58 -2.43 -28.23
CA ILE A 503 3.65 -2.89 -27.31
C ILE A 503 3.03 -3.59 -26.10
N ALA A 504 2.02 -2.97 -25.47
CA ALA A 504 1.34 -3.52 -24.31
C ALA A 504 0.61 -4.85 -24.59
N GLU A 505 0.04 -5.01 -25.80
CA GLU A 505 -0.67 -6.23 -26.21
C GLU A 505 0.28 -7.42 -26.46
N ARG A 506 1.51 -7.16 -26.92
CA ARG A 506 2.54 -8.18 -27.18
C ARG A 506 3.38 -8.51 -25.93
N SER A 507 2.80 -8.38 -24.77
CA SER A 507 3.52 -8.53 -23.50
C SER A 507 3.29 -9.89 -22.84
N THR A 508 4.34 -10.41 -22.19
CA THR A 508 4.29 -11.61 -21.36
C THR A 508 5.04 -11.39 -20.03
N ASP A 509 4.85 -12.29 -19.09
CA ASP A 509 5.32 -12.17 -17.71
C ASP A 509 6.36 -13.23 -17.37
N LEU A 510 7.45 -12.84 -16.73
CA LEU A 510 8.43 -13.77 -16.18
C LEU A 510 7.79 -14.75 -15.18
N LEU A 511 6.78 -14.32 -14.42
CA LEU A 511 6.06 -15.18 -13.50
C LEU A 511 5.37 -16.37 -14.18
N TYR A 512 5.00 -16.25 -15.45
CA TYR A 512 4.39 -17.36 -16.18
C TYR A 512 5.37 -18.52 -16.40
N PHE A 513 6.67 -18.23 -16.45
CA PHE A 513 7.73 -19.25 -16.60
C PHE A 513 8.09 -19.93 -15.29
N ILE A 514 8.06 -19.20 -14.18
CA ILE A 514 8.55 -19.71 -12.86
C ILE A 514 7.42 -20.13 -11.94
N LYS A 515 6.32 -19.39 -11.92
CA LYS A 515 5.17 -19.69 -11.06
C LYS A 515 4.15 -20.52 -11.84
N ASN A 516 3.23 -19.90 -12.50
CA ASN A 516 2.26 -20.48 -13.44
C ASN A 516 1.33 -19.39 -13.97
N ASN A 517 0.57 -19.72 -15.02
CA ASN A 517 -0.65 -19.05 -15.42
C ASN A 517 -1.62 -20.11 -15.97
N GLN A 518 -2.64 -20.48 -15.20
CA GLN A 518 -3.53 -21.58 -15.51
C GLN A 518 -4.14 -21.45 -16.92
N SER A 519 -4.72 -20.29 -17.27
CA SER A 519 -5.38 -20.09 -18.55
C SER A 519 -4.45 -20.28 -19.74
N ILE A 520 -3.21 -19.74 -19.66
CA ILE A 520 -2.22 -19.88 -20.72
C ILE A 520 -1.81 -21.35 -20.88
N TYR A 521 -1.58 -22.07 -19.79
CA TYR A 521 -1.18 -23.47 -19.86
C TYR A 521 -2.31 -24.39 -20.37
N GLU A 522 -3.56 -24.10 -20.06
CA GLU A 522 -4.72 -24.77 -20.66
C GLU A 522 -4.80 -24.51 -22.16
N GLU A 523 -4.54 -23.28 -22.63
CA GLU A 523 -4.45 -22.92 -24.05
C GLU A 523 -3.29 -23.63 -24.76
N LEU A 524 -2.18 -23.88 -24.05
CA LEU A 524 -1.02 -24.66 -24.55
C LEU A 524 -1.25 -26.18 -24.51
N GLY A 525 -2.43 -26.64 -24.07
CA GLY A 525 -2.85 -28.04 -24.12
C GLY A 525 -2.55 -28.88 -22.88
N PHE A 526 -2.16 -28.24 -21.76
CA PHE A 526 -2.01 -28.94 -20.48
C PHE A 526 -3.38 -29.10 -19.80
N ASP A 527 -3.57 -30.19 -19.04
CA ASP A 527 -4.77 -30.41 -18.26
C ASP A 527 -4.91 -29.39 -17.12
N GLU A 528 -6.15 -29.26 -16.62
CA GLU A 528 -6.51 -28.27 -15.58
C GLU A 528 -5.67 -28.44 -14.29
N GLU A 529 -5.43 -29.69 -13.86
CA GLU A 529 -4.69 -29.94 -12.62
C GLU A 529 -3.23 -29.53 -12.76
N ARG A 530 -2.55 -29.94 -13.83
CA ARG A 530 -1.17 -29.57 -14.10
C ARG A 530 -1.02 -28.06 -14.35
N SER A 531 -1.99 -27.44 -15.03
CA SER A 531 -1.96 -26.00 -15.31
C SER A 531 -2.01 -25.12 -14.05
N LYS A 532 -2.56 -25.61 -12.95
CA LYS A 532 -2.59 -24.93 -11.64
C LYS A 532 -1.28 -25.03 -10.86
N LEU A 533 -0.42 -26.00 -11.19
CA LEU A 533 0.84 -26.20 -10.48
C LEU A 533 1.86 -25.11 -10.84
N VAL A 534 2.74 -24.80 -9.89
CA VAL A 534 3.93 -23.99 -10.18
C VAL A 534 4.84 -24.70 -11.16
N ASN A 535 5.69 -23.97 -11.88
CA ASN A 535 6.61 -24.55 -12.85
C ASN A 535 7.99 -24.82 -12.25
N PHE A 536 8.37 -24.02 -11.28
CA PHE A 536 9.65 -24.10 -10.59
C PHE A 536 9.45 -23.78 -9.11
N TYR A 537 10.12 -24.53 -8.23
CA TYR A 537 10.24 -24.17 -6.82
C TYR A 537 11.55 -24.62 -6.23
N HIS A 538 12.10 -23.78 -5.38
CA HIS A 538 13.26 -24.03 -4.53
C HIS A 538 13.00 -23.46 -3.14
N LYS A 539 13.41 -24.14 -2.05
CA LYS A 539 13.13 -23.72 -0.67
C LYS A 539 13.55 -22.28 -0.32
N ASN A 540 14.60 -21.75 -0.98
CA ASN A 540 15.09 -20.39 -0.76
C ASN A 540 14.13 -19.30 -1.32
N LEU A 541 13.13 -19.67 -2.13
CA LEU A 541 12.06 -18.76 -2.53
C LEU A 541 11.18 -18.39 -1.35
N SER A 542 11.05 -19.28 -0.36
CA SER A 542 10.24 -19.03 0.84
C SER A 542 8.83 -18.50 0.49
N GLY A 543 8.15 -19.20 -0.43
CA GLY A 543 6.78 -18.87 -0.90
C GLY A 543 6.64 -17.64 -1.78
N SER A 544 7.72 -16.92 -2.10
CA SER A 544 7.69 -15.70 -2.92
C SER A 544 8.45 -15.88 -4.23
N TYR A 545 7.84 -15.39 -5.33
CA TYR A 545 8.44 -15.35 -6.67
C TYR A 545 8.89 -13.95 -7.08
N SER A 546 9.11 -13.04 -6.11
CA SER A 546 9.69 -11.74 -6.42
C SER A 546 11.07 -11.90 -7.06
N ILE A 547 11.46 -10.97 -7.93
CA ILE A 547 12.76 -11.02 -8.63
C ILE A 547 13.94 -11.10 -7.65
N LYS A 548 13.83 -10.39 -6.51
CA LYS A 548 14.83 -10.38 -5.42
C LYS A 548 14.99 -11.72 -4.72
N LYS A 549 13.95 -12.59 -4.76
CA LYS A 549 14.00 -13.97 -4.23
C LYS A 549 14.41 -14.98 -5.31
N THR A 550 13.93 -14.78 -6.53
CA THR A 550 14.19 -15.73 -7.65
C THR A 550 15.61 -15.60 -8.17
N LEU A 551 16.13 -14.39 -8.30
CA LEU A 551 17.45 -14.12 -8.87
C LEU A 551 18.59 -14.82 -8.11
N PRO A 552 18.70 -14.74 -6.77
CA PRO A 552 19.78 -15.42 -6.03
C PRO A 552 19.66 -16.95 -6.00
N VAL A 553 18.50 -17.50 -6.36
CA VAL A 553 18.29 -18.96 -6.48
C VAL A 553 18.82 -19.47 -7.80
N LEU A 554 18.73 -18.65 -8.85
CA LEU A 554 19.07 -19.03 -10.22
C LEU A 554 20.41 -18.48 -10.70
N SER A 555 21.04 -17.55 -9.95
CA SER A 555 22.31 -16.91 -10.31
C SER A 555 23.04 -16.37 -9.09
N ASP A 556 24.30 -15.96 -9.30
CA ASP A 556 25.11 -15.26 -8.26
C ASP A 556 24.82 -13.75 -8.21
N LEU A 557 23.93 -13.25 -9.04
CA LEU A 557 23.58 -11.83 -9.09
C LEU A 557 22.73 -11.43 -7.87
N THR A 558 22.99 -10.23 -7.31
CA THR A 558 22.31 -9.76 -6.09
C THR A 558 22.15 -8.23 -6.08
N TYR A 559 21.11 -7.75 -5.40
CA TYR A 559 20.86 -6.31 -5.15
C TYR A 559 21.57 -5.77 -3.90
N LYS A 560 22.23 -6.64 -3.09
CA LYS A 560 22.77 -6.25 -1.77
C LYS A 560 23.80 -5.12 -1.81
N ASN A 561 24.53 -5.00 -2.92
CA ASN A 561 25.61 -4.02 -3.08
C ASN A 561 25.16 -2.72 -3.75
N LEU A 562 23.88 -2.58 -4.09
CA LEU A 562 23.34 -1.35 -4.67
C LEU A 562 23.05 -0.32 -3.58
N GLU A 563 23.18 0.96 -3.90
CA GLU A 563 22.79 2.08 -3.02
C GLU A 563 21.27 2.19 -2.97
N VAL A 564 20.58 2.14 -4.12
CA VAL A 564 19.13 1.99 -4.26
C VAL A 564 18.82 0.51 -4.39
N LYS A 565 17.93 -0.03 -3.56
CA LYS A 565 17.69 -1.48 -3.44
C LYS A 565 16.27 -1.89 -3.76
N ASN A 566 15.34 -0.94 -3.87
CA ASN A 566 13.94 -1.20 -4.13
C ASN A 566 13.24 0.04 -4.70
N GLY A 567 12.05 -0.15 -5.30
CA GLY A 567 11.28 0.92 -5.92
C GLY A 567 10.89 2.04 -4.95
N THR A 568 10.71 1.74 -3.65
CA THR A 568 10.46 2.74 -2.62
C THR A 568 11.64 3.70 -2.47
N GLU A 569 12.85 3.16 -2.38
CA GLU A 569 14.07 3.99 -2.31
C GLU A 569 14.27 4.79 -3.60
N ALA A 570 13.90 4.20 -4.76
CA ALA A 570 13.97 4.89 -6.04
C ALA A 570 13.04 6.11 -6.09
N LEU A 571 11.76 5.94 -5.74
CA LEU A 571 10.81 7.05 -5.76
C LEU A 571 11.15 8.15 -4.74
N VAL A 572 11.62 7.78 -3.54
CA VAL A 572 12.05 8.75 -2.52
C VAL A 572 13.28 9.54 -3.03
N THR A 573 14.26 8.83 -3.61
CA THR A 573 15.43 9.47 -4.21
C THR A 573 15.02 10.48 -5.29
N TYR A 574 14.11 10.10 -6.21
CA TYR A 574 13.59 11.00 -7.22
C TYR A 574 12.85 12.20 -6.61
N SER A 575 12.02 11.98 -5.59
CA SER A 575 11.23 13.05 -4.96
C SER A 575 12.07 14.15 -4.29
N LEU A 576 13.33 13.87 -4.00
CA LEU A 576 14.29 14.76 -3.33
C LEU A 576 15.17 15.57 -4.29
N TYR A 577 15.02 15.45 -5.61
CA TYR A 577 15.91 16.08 -6.59
C TYR A 577 16.11 17.58 -6.36
N ASP A 578 15.03 18.32 -6.06
CA ASP A 578 15.10 19.77 -5.83
C ASP A 578 15.79 20.14 -4.50
N ASP A 579 15.94 19.20 -3.58
CA ASP A 579 16.54 19.39 -2.26
C ASP A 579 18.04 18.97 -2.24
N MET A 580 18.57 18.44 -3.36
CA MET A 580 19.94 17.94 -3.49
C MET A 580 20.91 19.00 -4.01
N THR A 581 22.15 18.95 -3.53
CA THR A 581 23.26 19.64 -4.18
C THR A 581 23.57 19.02 -5.56
N PRO A 582 24.22 19.73 -6.50
CA PRO A 582 24.56 19.17 -7.82
C PRO A 582 25.31 17.83 -7.76
N ASP A 583 26.25 17.66 -6.85
CA ASP A 583 27.03 16.42 -6.70
C ASP A 583 26.16 15.27 -6.14
N GLU A 584 25.28 15.56 -5.18
CA GLU A 584 24.31 14.59 -4.65
C GLU A 584 23.32 14.16 -5.73
N LEU A 585 22.83 15.11 -6.53
CA LEU A 585 21.89 14.84 -7.62
C LEU A 585 22.51 13.92 -8.69
N GLU A 586 23.74 14.19 -9.12
CA GLU A 586 24.43 13.33 -10.08
C GLU A 586 24.69 11.92 -9.54
N ARG A 587 25.03 11.81 -8.26
CA ARG A 587 25.17 10.51 -7.57
C ARG A 587 23.83 9.78 -7.50
N ALA A 588 22.76 10.46 -7.14
CA ALA A 588 21.40 9.91 -7.06
C ALA A 588 20.95 9.38 -8.42
N LYS A 589 21.08 10.18 -9.49
CA LYS A 589 20.76 9.78 -10.87
C LYS A 589 21.58 8.56 -11.33
N LYS A 590 22.85 8.51 -10.99
CA LYS A 590 23.69 7.34 -11.29
C LYS A 590 23.17 6.09 -10.59
N ASN A 591 22.81 6.19 -9.32
CA ASN A 591 22.33 5.06 -8.53
C ASN A 591 20.97 4.54 -9.02
N LEU A 592 20.05 5.43 -9.41
CA LEU A 592 18.77 5.09 -10.02
C LEU A 592 18.98 4.30 -11.33
N ARG A 593 19.80 4.84 -12.25
CA ARG A 593 20.11 4.13 -13.52
C ARG A 593 20.72 2.74 -13.28
N VAL A 594 21.58 2.60 -12.27
CA VAL A 594 22.19 1.30 -11.93
C VAL A 594 21.14 0.34 -11.39
N TYR A 595 20.21 0.81 -10.56
CA TYR A 595 19.15 0.01 -9.99
C TYR A 595 18.17 -0.47 -11.09
N CYS A 596 17.58 0.42 -11.85
CA CYS A 596 16.61 0.09 -12.90
C CYS A 596 17.23 -0.80 -14.01
N LYS A 597 18.50 -0.55 -14.37
CA LYS A 597 19.26 -1.43 -15.26
C LYS A 597 19.41 -2.85 -14.69
N GLN A 598 19.61 -2.96 -13.37
CA GLN A 598 19.75 -4.26 -12.71
C GLN A 598 18.44 -5.06 -12.75
N ASP A 599 17.27 -4.41 -12.66
CA ASP A 599 15.97 -5.08 -12.71
C ASP A 599 15.73 -5.72 -14.08
N THR A 600 15.95 -5.00 -15.16
CA THR A 600 15.84 -5.59 -16.51
C THR A 600 16.92 -6.63 -16.82
N TRP A 601 18.15 -6.43 -16.34
CA TRP A 601 19.20 -7.44 -16.46
C TRP A 601 18.90 -8.72 -15.69
N ALA A 602 18.30 -8.61 -14.53
CA ALA A 602 17.88 -9.76 -13.73
C ALA A 602 16.88 -10.64 -14.48
N MET A 603 15.94 -10.04 -15.22
CA MET A 603 15.00 -10.81 -16.07
C MET A 603 15.72 -11.61 -17.16
N VAL A 604 16.72 -11.01 -17.83
CA VAL A 604 17.56 -11.71 -18.82
C VAL A 604 18.27 -12.90 -18.18
N VAL A 605 18.93 -12.68 -17.05
CA VAL A 605 19.69 -13.72 -16.34
C VAL A 605 18.78 -14.86 -15.86
N ILE A 606 17.61 -14.56 -15.31
CA ILE A 606 16.64 -15.58 -14.86
C ILE A 606 16.15 -16.40 -16.06
N LEU A 607 15.81 -15.74 -17.18
CA LEU A 607 15.32 -16.41 -18.38
C LEU A 607 16.39 -17.36 -18.96
N ASP A 608 17.66 -16.93 -18.99
CA ASP A 608 18.78 -17.77 -19.43
C ASP A 608 19.03 -18.95 -18.47
N ALA A 609 18.94 -18.74 -17.17
CA ALA A 609 19.05 -19.81 -16.19
C ALA A 609 17.96 -20.87 -16.39
N LEU A 610 16.71 -20.46 -16.65
CA LEU A 610 15.61 -21.38 -16.95
C LEU A 610 15.85 -22.15 -18.25
N ARG A 611 16.35 -21.49 -19.32
CA ARG A 611 16.74 -22.18 -20.57
C ARG A 611 17.78 -23.28 -20.32
N ASN A 612 18.76 -23.00 -19.48
CA ASN A 612 19.81 -23.95 -19.12
C ASN A 612 19.25 -25.11 -18.28
N LEU A 613 18.35 -24.82 -17.33
CA LEU A 613 17.71 -25.86 -16.49
C LEU A 613 16.88 -26.85 -17.31
N VAL A 614 16.17 -26.38 -18.34
CA VAL A 614 15.35 -27.28 -19.17
C VAL A 614 16.16 -28.02 -20.23
N LYS A 615 17.34 -27.50 -20.66
CA LYS A 615 18.25 -28.16 -21.60
C LYS A 615 19.09 -29.27 -20.98
N ASN A 616 19.43 -29.15 -19.70
CA ASN A 616 20.29 -30.11 -19.01
C ASN A 616 19.48 -31.33 -18.56
N ASP A 617 19.50 -32.38 -19.36
CA ASP A 617 19.14 -33.74 -18.98
C ASP A 617 20.39 -34.47 -18.45
N LYS A 618 20.72 -34.27 -17.18
CA LYS A 618 21.64 -35.18 -16.51
C LYS A 618 21.35 -35.21 -15.01
#